data_aa318dbf6d2ca2a0b1bfffd049787867
#
_entry.id   aa318dbf6d2ca2a0b1bfffd049787867
#
_cell.length_a   1.000
_cell.length_b   1.000
_cell.length_c   1.000
_cell.angle_alpha   90.00
_cell.angle_beta   90.00
_cell.angle_gamma   90.00
#
_symmetry.space_group_name_H-M   'P 1'
#
loop_
_entity.id
_entity.type
_entity.pdbx_description
1 polymer ?
#
loop_
_entity_poly.entity_id
_entity_poly.type
_entity_poly.pdbx_seq_one_letter_code
_entity_poly.pdbx_strand_id
1 'polypeptide(L)'
;MKVLLTGSTGYIGRRLKQELLNDENIELKLLVRNKKSISSLNENAQVVEGDTFNKESLKEALKDVEVAYYLIHSLSNENYKDLDKISAQKFLDVANECGVKRIIYLGGLGVKNENTSEHLLSRIETGEILSSNKNVQTIWLRAGVIIGSGSASFEIIRNLTEKLPIM
;
A
#
# COMPACT_ATOMS: atom_id res chain seq x y z
N MET A 1 -12.83 5.38 -14.61
CA MET A 1 -12.47 4.20 -13.81
C MET A 1 -12.32 4.62 -12.36
N LYS A 2 -12.98 3.93 -11.39
CA LYS A 2 -12.83 4.26 -9.97
C LYS A 2 -11.64 3.49 -9.37
N VAL A 3 -10.73 4.24 -8.77
CA VAL A 3 -9.47 3.72 -8.21
C VAL A 3 -9.39 4.06 -6.72
N LEU A 4 -9.10 3.07 -5.86
CA LEU A 4 -8.77 3.30 -4.46
C LEU A 4 -7.26 3.31 -4.27
N LEU A 5 -6.75 4.31 -3.57
CA LEU A 5 -5.36 4.34 -3.11
C LEU A 5 -5.31 4.29 -1.57
N THR A 6 -4.75 3.22 -1.02
CA THR A 6 -4.37 3.14 0.38
C THR A 6 -2.91 3.56 0.56
N GLY A 7 -2.52 4.02 1.75
CA GLY A 7 -1.15 4.45 2.00
C GLY A 7 -0.73 5.74 1.26
N SER A 8 -1.68 6.58 0.88
CA SER A 8 -1.49 7.82 0.12
C SER A 8 -0.60 8.86 0.80
N THR A 9 -0.35 8.73 2.10
CA THR A 9 0.54 9.61 2.89
C THR A 9 2.00 9.13 2.91
N GLY A 10 2.26 7.89 2.48
CA GLY A 10 3.60 7.32 2.38
C GLY A 10 4.40 7.89 1.19
N TYR A 11 5.69 7.52 1.12
CA TYR A 11 6.61 8.01 0.08
C TYR A 11 6.10 7.70 -1.35
N ILE A 12 5.76 6.45 -1.62
CA ILE A 12 5.23 6.02 -2.93
C ILE A 12 3.82 6.53 -3.13
N GLY A 13 2.97 6.42 -2.09
CA GLY A 13 1.57 6.83 -2.19
C GLY A 13 1.38 8.30 -2.53
N ARG A 14 2.23 9.20 -2.00
CA ARG A 14 2.17 10.63 -2.37
C ARG A 14 2.48 10.88 -3.84
N ARG A 15 3.47 10.19 -4.41
CA ARG A 15 3.82 10.32 -5.84
C ARG A 15 2.74 9.70 -6.73
N LEU A 16 2.33 8.49 -6.42
CA LEU A 16 1.26 7.82 -7.16
C LEU A 16 -0.05 8.60 -7.11
N LYS A 17 -0.39 9.20 -5.96
CA LYS A 17 -1.56 10.09 -5.84
C LYS A 17 -1.53 11.22 -6.87
N GLN A 18 -0.38 11.87 -7.06
CA GLN A 18 -0.25 12.96 -8.02
C GLN A 18 -0.46 12.49 -9.46
N GLU A 19 0.14 11.35 -9.83
CA GLU A 19 -0.04 10.78 -11.17
C GLU A 19 -1.49 10.36 -11.43
N LEU A 20 -2.14 9.71 -10.45
CA LEU A 20 -3.54 9.31 -10.59
C LEU A 20 -4.51 10.50 -10.68
N LEU A 21 -4.18 11.63 -10.06
CA LEU A 21 -4.97 12.87 -10.15
C LEU A 21 -4.81 13.60 -11.49
N ASN A 22 -3.71 13.36 -12.20
CA ASN A 22 -3.45 13.94 -13.51
C ASN A 22 -4.20 13.21 -14.65
N ASP A 23 -4.74 12.02 -14.40
CA ASP A 23 -5.50 11.26 -15.39
C ASP A 23 -7.01 11.54 -15.22
N GLU A 24 -7.58 12.27 -16.16
CA GLU A 24 -9.00 12.67 -16.18
C GLU A 24 -9.96 11.46 -16.25
N ASN A 25 -9.49 10.29 -16.65
CA ASN A 25 -10.29 9.06 -16.69
C ASN A 25 -10.36 8.33 -15.34
N ILE A 26 -9.66 8.85 -14.30
CA ILE A 26 -9.60 8.24 -12.98
C ILE A 26 -10.42 9.07 -11.98
N GLU A 27 -11.39 8.42 -11.35
CA GLU A 27 -12.05 8.90 -10.15
C GLU A 27 -11.30 8.33 -8.94
N LEU A 28 -10.48 9.16 -8.28
CA LEU A 28 -9.61 8.71 -7.21
C LEU A 28 -10.32 8.74 -5.86
N LYS A 29 -10.27 7.61 -5.13
CA LYS A 29 -10.62 7.50 -3.70
C LYS A 29 -9.36 7.30 -2.87
N LEU A 30 -9.28 7.93 -1.72
CA LEU A 30 -8.16 7.80 -0.78
C LEU A 30 -8.68 7.24 0.54
N LEU A 31 -8.16 6.10 0.99
CA LEU A 31 -8.39 5.61 2.35
C LEU A 31 -7.29 6.11 3.27
N VAL A 32 -7.66 6.87 4.29
CA VAL A 32 -6.73 7.44 5.26
C VAL A 32 -7.27 7.29 6.68
N ARG A 33 -6.37 7.10 7.66
CA ARG A 33 -6.74 7.01 9.08
C ARG A 33 -7.17 8.35 9.68
N ASN A 34 -6.71 9.45 9.09
CA ASN A 34 -7.05 10.80 9.52
C ASN A 34 -7.09 11.72 8.31
N LYS A 35 -8.25 12.30 8.02
CA LYS A 35 -8.44 13.24 6.88
C LYS A 35 -7.53 14.46 6.95
N LYS A 36 -7.15 14.90 8.16
CA LYS A 36 -6.22 16.03 8.36
C LYS A 36 -4.80 15.75 7.86
N SER A 37 -4.43 14.49 7.63
CA SER A 37 -3.13 14.11 7.07
C SER A 37 -2.99 14.40 5.57
N ILE A 38 -4.09 14.77 4.91
CA ILE A 38 -4.11 15.17 3.50
C ILE A 38 -4.11 16.71 3.44
N SER A 39 -2.95 17.30 3.20
CA SER A 39 -2.71 18.75 3.26
C SER A 39 -3.27 19.55 2.06
N SER A 40 -3.67 18.90 0.98
CA SER A 40 -4.35 19.53 -0.15
C SER A 40 -5.28 18.51 -0.80
N LEU A 41 -6.57 18.67 -0.58
CA LEU A 41 -7.59 17.96 -1.34
C LEU A 41 -7.70 18.70 -2.69
N ASN A 42 -7.19 18.11 -3.76
CA ASN A 42 -7.70 18.45 -5.08
C ASN A 42 -9.17 18.01 -5.10
N GLU A 43 -10.03 18.84 -5.65
CA GLU A 43 -11.47 18.59 -5.76
C GLU A 43 -11.81 17.26 -6.45
N ASN A 44 -10.85 16.67 -7.13
CA ASN A 44 -10.94 15.43 -7.91
C ASN A 44 -10.69 14.13 -7.10
N ALA A 45 -10.48 14.20 -5.78
CA ALA A 45 -10.29 13.00 -4.96
C ALA A 45 -11.32 12.91 -3.83
N GLN A 46 -12.02 11.79 -3.75
CA GLN A 46 -12.87 11.47 -2.60
C GLN A 46 -12.01 10.91 -1.46
N VAL A 47 -12.10 11.48 -0.26
CA VAL A 47 -11.39 10.97 0.92
C VAL A 47 -12.36 10.24 1.84
N VAL A 48 -12.04 8.97 2.10
CA VAL A 48 -12.71 8.13 3.10
C VAL A 48 -11.80 8.02 4.31
N GLU A 49 -12.30 8.42 5.49
CA GLU A 49 -11.61 8.19 6.74
C GLU A 49 -11.94 6.81 7.27
N GLY A 50 -10.91 6.00 7.51
CA GLY A 50 -11.11 4.65 7.96
C GLY A 50 -9.79 3.89 8.12
N ASP A 51 -9.93 2.65 8.59
CA ASP A 51 -8.82 1.74 8.82
C ASP A 51 -9.09 0.39 8.15
N THR A 52 -8.02 -0.27 7.70
CA THR A 52 -8.10 -1.62 7.11
C THR A 52 -8.55 -2.70 8.10
N PHE A 53 -8.54 -2.41 9.39
CA PHE A 53 -9.08 -3.28 10.43
C PHE A 53 -10.60 -3.13 10.61
N ASN A 54 -11.21 -2.08 10.08
CA ASN A 54 -12.64 -1.81 10.17
C ASN A 54 -13.35 -2.15 8.85
N LYS A 55 -14.23 -3.18 8.88
CA LYS A 55 -14.92 -3.70 7.71
C LYS A 55 -15.86 -2.67 7.08
N GLU A 56 -16.53 -1.85 7.89
CA GLU A 56 -17.48 -0.85 7.43
C GLU A 56 -16.77 0.26 6.65
N SER A 57 -15.66 0.77 7.19
CA SER A 57 -14.86 1.78 6.49
C SER A 57 -14.21 1.24 5.22
N LEU A 58 -13.82 -0.04 5.19
CA LEU A 58 -13.34 -0.69 3.98
C LEU A 58 -14.44 -0.82 2.93
N LYS A 59 -15.67 -1.19 3.31
CA LYS A 59 -16.81 -1.25 2.39
C LYS A 59 -17.12 0.11 1.78
N GLU A 60 -17.11 1.17 2.57
CA GLU A 60 -17.27 2.53 2.08
C GLU A 60 -16.18 2.91 1.08
N ALA A 61 -14.91 2.63 1.43
CA ALA A 61 -13.77 2.94 0.58
C ALA A 61 -13.79 2.17 -0.74
N LEU A 62 -14.15 0.87 -0.70
CA LEU A 62 -14.13 -0.03 -1.85
C LEU A 62 -15.42 -0.02 -2.69
N LYS A 63 -16.45 0.71 -2.25
CA LYS A 63 -17.71 0.83 -3.00
C LYS A 63 -17.47 1.39 -4.40
N ASP A 64 -17.94 0.66 -5.42
CA ASP A 64 -17.82 0.96 -6.86
C ASP A 64 -16.35 1.06 -7.37
N VAL A 65 -15.39 0.60 -6.62
CA VAL A 65 -13.97 0.60 -7.01
C VAL A 65 -13.67 -0.56 -7.95
N GLU A 66 -12.99 -0.27 -9.05
CA GLU A 66 -12.54 -1.29 -10.01
C GLU A 66 -11.12 -1.77 -9.72
N VAL A 67 -10.23 -0.83 -9.34
CA VAL A 67 -8.81 -1.09 -9.07
C VAL A 67 -8.43 -0.50 -7.72
N ALA A 68 -7.74 -1.28 -6.89
CA ALA A 68 -7.28 -0.83 -5.59
C ALA A 68 -5.76 -0.98 -5.43
N TYR A 69 -5.07 0.11 -5.07
CA TYR A 69 -3.67 0.08 -4.68
C TYR A 69 -3.54 -0.20 -3.17
N TYR A 70 -2.88 -1.29 -2.82
CA TYR A 70 -2.58 -1.65 -1.44
C TYR A 70 -1.12 -1.30 -1.11
N LEU A 71 -0.88 -0.15 -0.44
CA LEU A 71 0.45 0.36 -0.09
C LEU A 71 0.63 0.52 1.42
N ILE A 72 -0.05 -0.31 2.22
CA ILE A 72 -0.02 -0.24 3.69
C ILE A 72 1.01 -1.22 4.24
N HIS A 73 1.74 -0.75 5.27
CA HIS A 73 2.63 -1.55 6.11
C HIS A 73 2.60 -1.04 7.54
N SER A 74 2.61 -1.94 8.51
CA SER A 74 2.49 -1.64 9.95
C SER A 74 3.85 -1.55 10.66
N LEU A 75 4.90 -1.10 10.00
CA LEU A 75 6.31 -1.11 10.44
C LEU A 75 6.60 -0.51 11.81
N SER A 76 5.70 0.28 12.37
CA SER A 76 5.89 0.99 13.65
C SER A 76 5.43 0.21 14.87
N ASN A 77 4.90 -1.01 14.72
CA ASN A 77 4.40 -1.85 15.81
C ASN A 77 5.24 -3.11 15.98
N GLU A 78 5.50 -3.53 17.21
CA GLU A 78 6.22 -4.77 17.51
C GLU A 78 5.53 -6.01 16.92
N ASN A 79 4.19 -6.01 16.83
CA ASN A 79 3.38 -7.09 16.24
C ASN A 79 3.01 -6.86 14.78
N TYR A 80 3.83 -6.12 14.02
CA TYR A 80 3.50 -5.72 12.64
C TYR A 80 3.19 -6.89 11.69
N LYS A 81 3.78 -8.06 11.89
CA LYS A 81 3.56 -9.24 11.03
C LYS A 81 2.10 -9.70 11.06
N ASP A 82 1.56 -9.86 12.26
CA ASP A 82 0.16 -10.31 12.42
C ASP A 82 -0.80 -9.22 11.96
N LEU A 83 -0.48 -7.96 12.24
CA LEU A 83 -1.27 -6.82 11.78
C LEU A 83 -1.30 -6.72 10.26
N ASP A 84 -0.17 -6.88 9.57
CA ASP A 84 -0.11 -6.85 8.11
C ASP A 84 -0.94 -7.99 7.49
N LYS A 85 -0.86 -9.22 8.04
CA LYS A 85 -1.67 -10.37 7.59
C LYS A 85 -3.17 -10.11 7.77
N ILE A 86 -3.58 -9.68 8.96
CA ILE A 86 -4.99 -9.42 9.27
C ILE A 86 -5.54 -8.29 8.38
N SER A 87 -4.77 -7.22 8.21
CA SER A 87 -5.12 -6.10 7.34
C SER A 87 -5.28 -6.54 5.88
N ALA A 88 -4.32 -7.31 5.35
CA ALA A 88 -4.37 -7.81 3.99
C ALA A 88 -5.56 -8.75 3.76
N GLN A 89 -5.83 -9.68 4.70
CA GLN A 89 -6.95 -10.60 4.60
C GLN A 89 -8.28 -9.86 4.60
N LYS A 90 -8.50 -8.95 5.56
CA LYS A 90 -9.73 -8.14 5.61
C LYS A 90 -9.92 -7.30 4.36
N PHE A 91 -8.84 -6.70 3.86
CA PHE A 91 -8.88 -5.91 2.63
C PHE A 91 -9.30 -6.77 1.43
N LEU A 92 -8.70 -7.95 1.26
CA LEU A 92 -9.02 -8.88 0.19
C LEU A 92 -10.48 -9.35 0.26
N ASP A 93 -10.94 -9.73 1.46
CA ASP A 93 -12.32 -10.20 1.67
C ASP A 93 -13.33 -9.13 1.27
N VAL A 94 -13.13 -7.88 1.72
CA VAL A 94 -14.04 -6.78 1.40
C VAL A 94 -13.89 -6.36 -0.07
N ALA A 95 -12.70 -6.40 -0.65
CA ALA A 95 -12.51 -6.15 -2.07
C ALA A 95 -13.29 -7.15 -2.94
N ASN A 96 -13.27 -8.43 -2.55
CA ASN A 96 -14.07 -9.47 -3.20
C ASN A 96 -15.58 -9.24 -3.01
N GLU A 97 -16.04 -8.91 -1.79
CA GLU A 97 -17.45 -8.58 -1.51
C GLU A 97 -17.95 -7.37 -2.34
N CYS A 98 -17.08 -6.38 -2.57
CA CYS A 98 -17.41 -5.16 -3.33
C CYS A 98 -17.23 -5.30 -4.85
N GLY A 99 -16.75 -6.45 -5.34
CA GLY A 99 -16.56 -6.70 -6.77
C GLY A 99 -15.36 -5.97 -7.39
N VAL A 100 -14.34 -5.66 -6.58
CA VAL A 100 -13.07 -5.10 -7.07
C VAL A 100 -12.44 -6.08 -8.06
N LYS A 101 -12.07 -5.60 -9.23
CA LYS A 101 -11.49 -6.44 -10.29
C LYS A 101 -10.02 -6.72 -10.05
N ARG A 102 -9.29 -5.72 -9.53
CA ARG A 102 -7.83 -5.79 -9.43
C ARG A 102 -7.29 -5.10 -8.19
N ILE A 103 -6.34 -5.78 -7.54
CA ILE A 103 -5.49 -5.19 -6.49
C ILE A 103 -4.08 -5.04 -7.05
N ILE A 104 -3.46 -3.87 -6.86
CA ILE A 104 -2.05 -3.62 -7.17
C ILE A 104 -1.31 -3.49 -5.85
N TYR A 105 -0.39 -4.40 -5.60
CA TYR A 105 0.41 -4.47 -4.38
C TYR A 105 1.89 -4.24 -4.67
N LEU A 106 2.53 -3.37 -3.90
CA LEU A 106 3.97 -3.16 -3.95
C LEU A 106 4.63 -3.87 -2.76
N GLY A 107 5.14 -5.06 -3.01
CA GLY A 107 5.86 -5.88 -2.04
C GLY A 107 7.39 -5.78 -2.15
N GLY A 108 8.09 -6.59 -1.35
CA GLY A 108 9.54 -6.72 -1.39
C GLY A 108 10.01 -7.77 -2.41
N LEU A 109 11.18 -7.53 -3.00
CA LEU A 109 11.88 -8.50 -3.83
C LEU A 109 12.64 -9.48 -2.92
N GLY A 110 12.37 -10.76 -3.07
CA GLY A 110 13.05 -11.83 -2.35
C GLY A 110 12.30 -13.14 -2.42
N VAL A 111 12.89 -14.16 -1.79
CA VAL A 111 12.33 -15.50 -1.66
C VAL A 111 12.17 -15.84 -0.18
N LYS A 112 11.22 -16.69 0.14
CA LYS A 112 10.98 -17.17 1.49
C LYS A 112 11.96 -18.30 1.82
N ASN A 113 12.95 -18.02 2.69
CA ASN A 113 13.91 -19.00 3.19
C ASN A 113 14.33 -18.67 4.63
N GLU A 114 15.18 -19.49 5.22
CA GLU A 114 15.63 -19.33 6.62
C GLU A 114 16.40 -18.02 6.89
N ASN A 115 17.01 -17.42 5.87
CA ASN A 115 17.77 -16.17 5.98
C ASN A 115 16.90 -14.93 5.62
N THR A 116 15.63 -15.09 5.31
CA THR A 116 14.75 -13.99 4.95
C THR A 116 14.44 -13.14 6.18
N SER A 117 14.74 -11.83 6.11
CA SER A 117 14.42 -10.94 7.22
C SER A 117 12.91 -10.95 7.50
N GLU A 118 12.56 -10.80 8.77
CA GLU A 118 11.15 -10.79 9.20
C GLU A 118 10.31 -9.76 8.47
N HIS A 119 10.91 -8.60 8.18
CA HIS A 119 10.27 -7.55 7.43
C HIS A 119 9.96 -7.96 5.98
N LEU A 120 10.90 -8.58 5.29
CA LEU A 120 10.69 -9.08 3.94
C LEU A 120 9.70 -10.24 3.92
N LEU A 121 9.74 -11.10 4.95
CA LEU A 121 8.80 -12.20 5.12
C LEU A 121 7.36 -11.69 5.23
N SER A 122 7.09 -10.67 6.08
CA SER A 122 5.76 -10.04 6.20
C SER A 122 5.26 -9.51 4.86
N ARG A 123 6.14 -8.92 4.05
CA ARG A 123 5.78 -8.41 2.72
C ARG A 123 5.46 -9.53 1.72
N ILE A 124 6.18 -10.64 1.78
CA ILE A 124 5.91 -11.82 0.96
C ILE A 124 4.54 -12.41 1.35
N GLU A 125 4.31 -12.62 2.63
CA GLU A 125 3.05 -13.17 3.15
C GLU A 125 1.84 -12.29 2.82
N THR A 126 1.98 -10.96 2.92
CA THR A 126 0.98 -10.00 2.45
C THR A 126 0.65 -10.21 0.96
N GLY A 127 1.66 -10.37 0.13
CA GLY A 127 1.46 -10.61 -1.32
C GLY A 127 0.78 -11.96 -1.59
N GLU A 128 1.15 -13.02 -0.85
CA GLU A 128 0.52 -14.34 -0.93
C GLU A 128 -0.98 -14.26 -0.56
N ILE A 129 -1.31 -13.57 0.53
CA ILE A 129 -2.70 -13.36 0.97
C ILE A 129 -3.50 -12.62 -0.10
N LEU A 130 -3.01 -11.45 -0.55
CA LEU A 130 -3.72 -10.66 -1.55
C LEU A 130 -3.90 -11.40 -2.87
N SER A 131 -3.01 -12.34 -3.20
CA SER A 131 -3.08 -13.17 -4.41
C SER A 131 -3.89 -14.46 -4.27
N SER A 132 -4.41 -14.76 -3.07
CA SER A 132 -5.07 -16.04 -2.79
C SER A 132 -6.49 -16.16 -3.37
N ASN A 133 -7.14 -15.06 -3.72
CA ASN A 133 -8.52 -15.04 -4.22
C ASN A 133 -8.54 -15.06 -5.75
N LYS A 134 -9.31 -16.00 -6.34
CA LYS A 134 -9.40 -16.14 -7.80
C LYS A 134 -10.31 -15.10 -8.47
N ASN A 135 -11.23 -14.49 -7.71
CA ASN A 135 -12.17 -13.50 -8.24
C ASN A 135 -11.56 -12.09 -8.32
N VAL A 136 -10.51 -11.82 -7.53
CA VAL A 136 -9.81 -10.54 -7.49
C VAL A 136 -8.40 -10.76 -8.02
N GLN A 137 -8.10 -10.22 -9.19
CA GLN A 137 -6.76 -10.33 -9.77
C GLN A 137 -5.77 -9.48 -8.98
N THR A 138 -4.68 -10.06 -8.49
CA THR A 138 -3.61 -9.30 -7.84
C THR A 138 -2.40 -9.14 -8.77
N ILE A 139 -2.00 -7.88 -9.02
CA ILE A 139 -0.72 -7.54 -9.64
C ILE A 139 0.26 -7.27 -8.50
N TRP A 140 1.16 -8.19 -8.26
CA TRP A 140 2.17 -8.06 -7.23
C TRP A 140 3.50 -7.57 -7.83
N LEU A 141 3.79 -6.29 -7.62
CA LEU A 141 5.06 -5.67 -7.98
C LEU A 141 6.07 -5.95 -6.86
N ARG A 142 7.20 -6.56 -7.20
CA ARG A 142 8.27 -6.88 -6.24
C ARG A 142 9.42 -5.92 -6.45
N ALA A 143 9.63 -5.01 -5.49
CA ALA A 143 10.69 -4.02 -5.54
C ALA A 143 11.82 -4.36 -4.58
N GLY A 144 13.05 -4.08 -4.98
CA GLY A 144 14.21 -4.03 -4.11
C GLY A 144 14.26 -2.70 -3.33
N VAL A 145 15.40 -2.03 -3.34
CA VAL A 145 15.54 -0.70 -2.73
C VAL A 145 14.84 0.35 -3.61
N ILE A 146 13.93 1.11 -3.04
CA ILE A 146 13.30 2.24 -3.70
C ILE A 146 14.27 3.42 -3.67
N ILE A 147 14.84 3.76 -4.82
CA ILE A 147 15.80 4.86 -4.97
C ILE A 147 15.04 6.15 -5.28
N GLY A 148 15.36 7.19 -4.52
CA GLY A 148 14.82 8.52 -4.76
C GLY A 148 14.88 9.41 -3.51
N SER A 149 15.05 10.71 -3.73
CA SER A 149 15.14 11.72 -2.66
C SER A 149 13.95 11.64 -1.71
N GLY A 150 14.21 11.49 -0.41
CA GLY A 150 13.21 11.33 0.64
C GLY A 150 12.65 9.90 0.81
N SER A 151 13.16 8.90 0.07
CA SER A 151 12.88 7.50 0.38
C SER A 151 13.74 7.07 1.57
N ALA A 152 13.13 6.45 2.59
CA ALA A 152 13.84 6.07 3.82
C ALA A 152 15.07 5.19 3.53
N SER A 153 14.94 4.18 2.67
CA SER A 153 16.04 3.28 2.32
C SER A 153 17.17 4.00 1.59
N PHE A 154 16.84 4.91 0.67
CA PHE A 154 17.85 5.69 -0.05
C PHE A 154 18.58 6.67 0.87
N GLU A 155 17.86 7.35 1.76
CA GLU A 155 18.47 8.29 2.71
C GLU A 155 19.40 7.58 3.71
N ILE A 156 19.07 6.35 4.12
CA ILE A 156 19.97 5.52 4.95
C ILE A 156 21.25 5.22 4.18
N ILE A 157 21.16 4.72 2.95
CA ILE A 157 22.32 4.40 2.11
C ILE A 157 23.18 5.65 1.89
N ARG A 158 22.56 6.77 1.51
CA ARG A 158 23.24 8.04 1.30
C ARG A 158 24.00 8.49 2.55
N ASN A 159 23.34 8.50 3.72
CA ASN A 159 23.96 8.88 4.97
C ASN A 159 25.12 7.98 5.38
N LEU A 160 25.01 6.66 5.12
CA LEU A 160 26.10 5.72 5.39
C LEU A 160 27.30 6.00 4.46
N THR A 161 27.04 6.18 3.15
CA THR A 161 28.10 6.46 2.16
C THR A 161 28.81 7.76 2.44
N GLU A 162 28.10 8.80 2.89
CA GLU A 162 28.70 10.10 3.22
C GLU A 162 29.53 10.10 4.52
N LYS A 163 29.22 9.20 5.47
CA LYS A 163 29.82 9.21 6.82
C LYS A 163 30.86 8.13 7.04
N LEU A 164 30.83 7.04 6.27
CA LEU A 164 31.79 5.96 6.41
C LEU A 164 33.03 6.24 5.54
N PRO A 165 34.26 6.17 6.12
CA PRO A 165 35.50 6.46 5.38
C PRO A 165 35.87 5.35 4.37
N ILE A 166 35.31 4.18 4.53
CA ILE A 166 35.53 3.01 3.65
C ILE A 166 34.21 2.21 3.60
N MET A 167 33.79 1.84 2.40
CA MET A 167 32.70 0.89 2.17
C MET A 167 33.21 -0.34 1.45
#